data_b93e2d5d41b2c7801596a13520511707
#
_entry.id   b93e2d5d41b2c7801596a13520511707
#
_cell.length_a   1.000
_cell.length_b   1.000
_cell.length_c   1.000
_cell.angle_alpha   90.00
_cell.angle_beta   90.00
_cell.angle_gamma   90.00
#
_symmetry.space_group_name_H-M   'P 1'
#
loop_
_entity.id
_entity.type
_entity.pdbx_description
1 polymer ?
#
loop_
_entity_poly.entity_id
_entity_poly.type
_entity_poly.pdbx_seq_one_letter_code
_entity_poly.pdbx_strand_id
1 'polypeptide(L)'
;MHLGLTRLYGRAPKGERLYDAEPPGNRGQNISLIGGMSVDGLIATLSVVGSVNTDVFLFYVQEILIPQLWLGAIVLMDNLPVHHAHVVCEAIEAAGAKLVFLRKVYGVALPPVKLFKTPPYSPDLSRLELCWSKLKQLLRTAKARTCEALDQALTQIINECISSDDALGWFAHCGLFI
;
A
#
# COMPACT_ATOMS: atom_id res chain seq x y z
N MET A 1 -5.26 3.02 8.51
CA MET A 1 -4.55 2.86 9.80
C MET A 1 -5.11 3.85 10.82
N HIS A 2 -4.77 3.75 12.09
CA HIS A 2 -5.25 4.67 13.15
C HIS A 2 -4.06 5.15 14.01
N LEU A 3 -4.23 6.29 14.69
CA LEU A 3 -3.19 6.92 15.52
C LEU A 3 -2.75 6.07 16.73
N GLY A 4 -3.53 5.06 17.10
CA GLY A 4 -3.22 4.11 18.18
C GLY A 4 -2.30 2.94 17.77
N LEU A 5 -1.55 3.05 16.66
CA LEU A 5 -0.59 2.02 16.25
C LEU A 5 0.52 1.88 17.30
N THR A 6 0.55 0.73 17.99
CA THR A 6 1.58 0.38 18.98
C THR A 6 2.10 -1.02 18.75
N ARG A 7 3.28 -1.30 19.26
CA ARG A 7 3.75 -2.69 19.38
C ARG A 7 2.93 -3.41 20.45
N LEU A 8 2.32 -4.54 20.09
CA LEU A 8 1.56 -5.36 21.03
C LEU A 8 2.47 -6.29 21.86
N TYR A 9 3.70 -6.49 21.41
CA TYR A 9 4.67 -7.39 22.03
C TYR A 9 6.05 -6.76 22.02
N GLY A 10 6.83 -7.04 23.07
CA GLY A 10 8.22 -6.66 23.18
C GLY A 10 9.04 -7.79 23.80
N ARG A 11 10.33 -7.61 23.96
CA ARG A 11 11.23 -8.54 24.62
C ARG A 11 11.88 -7.85 25.80
N ALA A 12 11.91 -8.52 26.95
CA ALA A 12 12.66 -8.13 28.13
C ALA A 12 13.55 -9.29 28.58
N PRO A 13 14.58 -9.06 29.41
CA PRO A 13 15.31 -10.09 30.09
C PRO A 13 14.34 -11.01 30.87
N LYS A 14 14.74 -12.28 31.03
CA LYS A 14 13.92 -13.26 31.73
C LYS A 14 13.65 -12.80 33.18
N GLY A 15 12.39 -12.66 33.54
CA GLY A 15 11.94 -12.22 34.86
C GLY A 15 11.57 -10.74 34.95
N GLU A 16 11.81 -9.95 33.92
CA GLU A 16 11.42 -8.54 33.88
C GLU A 16 10.10 -8.35 33.13
N ARG A 17 9.28 -7.42 33.63
CA ARG A 17 8.05 -6.99 32.95
C ARG A 17 8.38 -5.84 31.99
N LEU A 18 7.85 -5.95 30.78
CA LEU A 18 7.83 -4.83 29.83
C LEU A 18 6.70 -3.87 30.19
N TYR A 19 7.07 -2.59 30.31
CA TYR A 19 6.11 -1.51 30.44
C TYR A 19 6.22 -0.63 29.20
N ASP A 20 5.09 -0.32 28.57
CA ASP A 20 4.99 0.72 27.55
C ASP A 20 3.83 1.65 27.89
N ALA A 21 3.86 2.87 27.40
CA ALA A 21 2.77 3.80 27.58
C ALA A 21 1.50 3.22 26.95
N GLU A 22 0.43 3.17 27.71
CA GLU A 22 -0.88 2.74 27.21
C GLU A 22 -1.27 3.61 26.02
N PRO A 23 -1.71 3.01 24.89
CA PRO A 23 -2.28 3.81 23.82
C PRO A 23 -3.49 4.56 24.36
N PRO A 24 -3.72 5.81 23.92
CA PRO A 24 -4.93 6.53 24.31
C PRO A 24 -6.14 5.64 24.06
N GLY A 25 -7.03 5.50 25.04
CA GLY A 25 -8.21 4.61 24.98
C GLY A 25 -9.15 4.91 23.81
N ASN A 26 -8.99 6.06 23.19
CA ASN A 26 -9.61 6.40 21.92
C ASN A 26 -8.64 6.10 20.78
N ARG A 27 -9.06 5.26 19.82
CA ARG A 27 -8.27 4.87 18.64
C ARG A 27 -7.91 6.06 17.72
N GLY A 28 -8.40 7.26 18.03
CA GLY A 28 -8.20 8.46 17.21
C GLY A 28 -8.88 8.35 15.83
N GLN A 29 -8.55 9.27 14.96
CA GLN A 29 -9.06 9.29 13.59
C GLN A 29 -8.42 8.17 12.76
N ASN A 30 -9.22 7.55 11.89
CA ASN A 30 -8.70 6.63 10.90
C ASN A 30 -8.00 7.42 9.80
N ILE A 31 -6.81 7.00 9.44
CA ILE A 31 -6.07 7.54 8.32
C ILE A 31 -5.93 6.45 7.26
N SER A 32 -6.39 6.75 6.07
CA SER A 32 -6.21 5.91 4.88
C SER A 32 -4.95 6.35 4.15
N LEU A 33 -4.12 5.39 3.77
CA LEU A 33 -2.94 5.62 2.95
C LEU A 33 -3.16 4.93 1.61
N ILE A 34 -3.01 5.69 0.54
CA ILE A 34 -3.02 5.21 -0.84
C ILE A 34 -1.59 5.31 -1.36
N GLY A 35 -1.17 4.39 -2.20
CA GLY A 35 0.15 4.46 -2.80
C GLY A 35 0.30 3.50 -3.98
N GLY A 36 1.14 3.87 -4.91
CA GLY A 36 1.62 3.03 -5.98
C GLY A 36 3.02 2.48 -5.66
N MET A 37 3.35 1.31 -6.17
CA MET A 37 4.66 0.72 -6.05
C MET A 37 5.26 0.45 -7.42
N SER A 38 6.49 0.92 -7.63
CA SER A 38 7.33 0.60 -8.78
C SER A 38 8.56 -0.20 -8.34
N VAL A 39 9.44 -0.50 -9.28
CA VAL A 39 10.76 -1.09 -8.99
C VAL A 39 11.67 -0.14 -8.20
N ASP A 40 11.39 1.15 -8.22
CA ASP A 40 12.16 2.17 -7.51
C ASP A 40 11.70 2.33 -6.05
N GLY A 41 10.60 1.69 -5.67
CA GLY A 41 10.03 1.76 -4.33
C GLY A 41 8.56 2.17 -4.30
N LEU A 42 8.14 2.73 -3.16
CA LEU A 42 6.81 3.26 -2.98
C LEU A 42 6.73 4.66 -3.58
N ILE A 43 5.88 4.81 -4.59
CA ILE A 43 5.67 6.06 -5.32
C ILE A 43 4.24 6.57 -5.11
N ALA A 44 4.00 7.83 -5.48
CA ALA A 44 2.65 8.39 -5.55
C ALA A 44 1.83 8.11 -4.27
N THR A 45 2.30 8.57 -3.12
CA THR A 45 1.60 8.34 -1.84
C THR A 45 0.69 9.49 -1.47
N LEU A 46 -0.47 9.17 -0.89
CA LEU A 46 -1.43 10.12 -0.34
C LEU A 46 -1.98 9.59 0.99
N SER A 47 -1.88 10.40 2.04
CA SER A 47 -2.56 10.17 3.32
C SER A 47 -3.87 10.97 3.37
N VAL A 48 -4.95 10.33 3.80
CA VAL A 48 -6.28 10.96 3.90
C VAL A 48 -6.91 10.62 5.23
N VAL A 49 -7.45 11.60 5.91
CA VAL A 49 -8.24 11.39 7.13
C VAL A 49 -9.61 10.81 6.73
N GLY A 50 -9.93 9.64 7.26
CA GLY A 50 -11.18 8.94 6.97
C GLY A 50 -11.05 7.82 5.93
N SER A 51 -12.14 7.55 5.24
CA SER A 51 -12.22 6.50 4.20
C SER A 51 -12.00 7.09 2.80
N VAL A 52 -11.48 6.26 1.92
CA VAL A 52 -11.31 6.61 0.50
C VAL A 52 -12.60 6.30 -0.24
N ASN A 53 -13.19 7.32 -0.86
CA ASN A 53 -14.29 7.19 -1.81
C ASN A 53 -13.76 7.35 -3.25
N THR A 54 -14.65 7.28 -4.23
CA THR A 54 -14.31 7.40 -5.65
C THR A 54 -13.69 8.77 -5.99
N ASP A 55 -14.18 9.85 -5.39
CA ASP A 55 -13.69 11.21 -5.69
C ASP A 55 -12.27 11.41 -5.17
N VAL A 56 -12.00 10.94 -3.93
CA VAL A 56 -10.66 10.97 -3.34
C VAL A 56 -9.69 10.09 -4.14
N PHE A 57 -10.16 8.94 -4.60
CA PHE A 57 -9.32 8.04 -5.40
C PHE A 57 -9.07 8.61 -6.79
N LEU A 58 -10.05 9.25 -7.41
CA LEU A 58 -9.89 9.95 -8.68
C LEU A 58 -8.90 11.11 -8.56
N PHE A 59 -9.01 11.91 -7.50
CA PHE A 59 -8.05 12.97 -7.20
C PHE A 59 -6.62 12.40 -7.09
N TYR A 60 -6.46 11.31 -6.31
CA TYR A 60 -5.17 10.63 -6.19
C TYR A 60 -4.62 10.20 -7.55
N VAL A 61 -5.47 9.61 -8.39
CA VAL A 61 -5.07 9.14 -9.73
C VAL A 61 -4.63 10.31 -10.61
N GLN A 62 -5.42 11.38 -10.67
CA GLN A 62 -5.16 12.51 -11.56
C GLN A 62 -3.97 13.36 -11.12
N GLU A 63 -3.89 13.69 -9.82
CA GLU A 63 -2.93 14.68 -9.33
C GLU A 63 -1.61 14.05 -8.84
N ILE A 64 -1.63 12.77 -8.48
CA ILE A 64 -0.48 12.15 -7.81
C ILE A 64 0.08 10.96 -8.61
N LEU A 65 -0.79 10.05 -9.07
CA LEU A 65 -0.34 8.86 -9.77
C LEU A 65 0.05 9.14 -11.23
N ILE A 66 -0.84 9.78 -11.99
CA ILE A 66 -0.62 10.06 -13.42
C ILE A 66 0.69 10.81 -13.70
N PRO A 67 1.08 11.82 -12.92
CA PRO A 67 2.37 12.48 -13.11
C PRO A 67 3.61 11.58 -12.97
N GLN A 68 3.46 10.42 -12.34
CA GLN A 68 4.52 9.42 -12.19
C GLN A 68 4.51 8.34 -13.28
N LEU A 69 3.49 8.35 -14.14
CA LEU A 69 3.35 7.36 -15.21
C LEU A 69 4.05 7.84 -16.47
N TRP A 70 4.62 6.90 -17.21
CA TRP A 70 5.15 7.13 -18.56
C TRP A 70 4.20 6.52 -19.60
N LEU A 71 4.32 6.96 -20.83
CA LEU A 71 3.53 6.45 -21.95
C LEU A 71 3.74 4.93 -22.09
N GLY A 72 2.67 4.17 -22.07
CA GLY A 72 2.70 2.71 -22.12
C GLY A 72 2.93 2.02 -20.76
N ALA A 73 2.98 2.75 -19.65
CA ALA A 73 3.03 2.18 -18.31
C ALA A 73 1.89 1.19 -18.08
N ILE A 74 2.14 0.12 -17.32
CA ILE A 74 1.12 -0.84 -16.94
C ILE A 74 0.78 -0.63 -15.46
N VAL A 75 -0.45 -0.20 -15.19
CA VAL A 75 -0.97 0.00 -13.84
C VAL A 75 -1.75 -1.24 -13.44
N LEU A 76 -1.28 -1.92 -12.39
CA LEU A 76 -1.93 -3.09 -11.80
C LEU A 76 -2.76 -2.68 -10.60
N MET A 77 -4.06 -2.96 -10.61
CA MET A 77 -4.97 -2.69 -9.49
C MET A 77 -5.69 -3.94 -9.03
N ASP A 78 -6.07 -3.99 -7.77
CA ASP A 78 -6.98 -5.01 -7.27
C ASP A 78 -8.45 -4.71 -7.65
N ASN A 79 -9.37 -5.62 -7.30
CA ASN A 79 -10.78 -5.53 -7.66
C ASN A 79 -11.62 -4.76 -6.63
N LEU A 80 -11.10 -3.70 -6.01
CA LEU A 80 -11.93 -2.82 -5.19
C LEU A 80 -12.92 -2.02 -6.07
N PRO A 81 -14.16 -1.79 -5.61
CA PRO A 81 -15.16 -1.05 -6.39
C PRO A 81 -14.68 0.33 -6.86
N VAL A 82 -13.92 1.04 -6.06
CA VAL A 82 -13.37 2.37 -6.41
C VAL A 82 -12.39 2.31 -7.57
N HIS A 83 -11.67 1.19 -7.75
CA HIS A 83 -10.73 0.99 -8.85
C HIS A 83 -11.43 0.73 -10.18
N HIS A 84 -12.66 0.21 -10.15
CA HIS A 84 -13.47 -0.05 -11.33
C HIS A 84 -14.34 1.14 -11.75
N ALA A 85 -14.28 2.27 -11.04
CA ALA A 85 -15.03 3.45 -11.44
C ALA A 85 -14.59 3.90 -12.85
N HIS A 86 -15.55 4.09 -13.74
CA HIS A 86 -15.30 4.42 -15.16
C HIS A 86 -14.39 5.64 -15.32
N VAL A 87 -14.64 6.67 -14.52
CA VAL A 87 -13.84 7.91 -14.52
C VAL A 87 -12.35 7.68 -14.14
N VAL A 88 -12.09 6.69 -13.29
CA VAL A 88 -10.72 6.31 -12.90
C VAL A 88 -10.02 5.58 -14.06
N CYS A 89 -10.72 4.64 -14.69
CA CYS A 89 -10.20 3.88 -15.81
C CYS A 89 -9.88 4.82 -17.00
N GLU A 90 -10.82 5.70 -17.33
CA GLU A 90 -10.64 6.69 -18.40
C GLU A 90 -9.45 7.63 -18.14
N ALA A 91 -9.30 8.12 -16.89
CA ALA A 91 -8.19 9.00 -16.54
C ALA A 91 -6.82 8.34 -16.77
N ILE A 92 -6.67 7.07 -16.37
CA ILE A 92 -5.42 6.32 -16.55
C ILE A 92 -5.15 6.02 -18.02
N GLU A 93 -6.18 5.62 -18.77
CA GLU A 93 -6.06 5.33 -20.21
C GLU A 93 -5.77 6.60 -21.02
N ALA A 94 -6.41 7.71 -20.68
CA ALA A 94 -6.17 9.01 -21.30
C ALA A 94 -4.72 9.51 -21.10
N ALA A 95 -4.09 9.13 -19.97
CA ALA A 95 -2.67 9.38 -19.71
C ALA A 95 -1.73 8.46 -20.53
N GLY A 96 -2.28 7.56 -21.37
CA GLY A 96 -1.50 6.63 -22.19
C GLY A 96 -0.96 5.42 -21.44
N ALA A 97 -1.44 5.17 -20.24
CA ALA A 97 -1.11 3.97 -19.47
C ALA A 97 -2.15 2.86 -19.71
N LYS A 98 -1.74 1.62 -19.48
CA LYS A 98 -2.59 0.44 -19.63
C LYS A 98 -3.03 -0.06 -18.25
N LEU A 99 -4.34 -0.11 -18.01
CA LEU A 99 -4.90 -0.62 -16.76
C LEU A 99 -5.11 -2.13 -16.83
N VAL A 100 -4.69 -2.86 -15.79
CA VAL A 100 -4.84 -4.30 -15.64
C VAL A 100 -5.34 -4.61 -14.23
N PHE A 101 -6.44 -5.34 -14.13
CA PHE A 101 -7.00 -5.77 -12.85
C PHE A 101 -6.49 -7.15 -12.45
N LEU A 102 -6.09 -7.29 -11.18
CA LEU A 102 -5.71 -8.55 -10.59
C LEU A 102 -6.97 -9.41 -10.36
N ARG A 103 -7.19 -10.43 -11.17
CA ARG A 103 -8.33 -11.35 -11.01
C ARG A 103 -8.10 -12.31 -9.86
N LYS A 104 -9.03 -12.32 -8.89
CA LYS A 104 -9.19 -13.44 -7.96
C LYS A 104 -9.76 -14.61 -8.73
N VAL A 105 -8.97 -15.64 -8.99
CA VAL A 105 -9.43 -16.83 -9.73
C VAL A 105 -10.13 -17.77 -8.76
N TYR A 106 -11.45 -17.72 -8.73
CA TYR A 106 -12.26 -18.81 -8.19
C TYR A 106 -12.60 -19.79 -9.33
N GLY A 107 -11.90 -20.95 -9.35
CA GLY A 107 -12.41 -22.20 -9.93
C GLY A 107 -12.88 -22.27 -11.40
N VAL A 108 -12.58 -21.31 -12.27
CA VAL A 108 -13.02 -21.35 -13.67
C VAL A 108 -11.81 -21.41 -14.60
N ALA A 109 -11.75 -22.45 -15.44
CA ALA A 109 -10.79 -22.57 -16.52
C ALA A 109 -11.02 -21.46 -17.56
N LEU A 110 -10.06 -20.57 -17.73
CA LEU A 110 -10.08 -19.49 -18.73
C LEU A 110 -9.00 -19.74 -19.79
N PRO A 111 -9.21 -19.27 -21.04
CA PRO A 111 -8.28 -19.47 -22.15
C PRO A 111 -6.89 -18.86 -21.90
N PRO A 112 -5.87 -19.24 -22.68
CA PRO A 112 -4.47 -18.99 -22.37
C PRO A 112 -4.01 -17.56 -22.68
N VAL A 113 -4.50 -16.63 -21.91
CA VAL A 113 -3.82 -15.35 -21.76
C VAL A 113 -2.87 -15.53 -20.57
N LYS A 114 -1.58 -15.27 -20.74
CA LYS A 114 -0.58 -15.27 -19.65
C LYS A 114 -0.93 -14.19 -18.62
N LEU A 115 -2.02 -14.39 -17.90
CA LEU A 115 -2.38 -13.60 -16.74
C LEU A 115 -1.67 -14.22 -15.54
N PHE A 116 -0.98 -13.40 -14.77
CA PHE A 116 -0.40 -13.81 -13.49
C PHE A 116 -1.51 -14.34 -12.59
N LYS A 117 -1.58 -15.67 -12.44
CA LYS A 117 -2.52 -16.34 -11.56
C LYS A 117 -1.99 -16.25 -10.14
N THR A 118 -2.48 -15.29 -9.35
CA THR A 118 -2.30 -15.37 -7.90
C THR A 118 -3.34 -16.33 -7.34
N PRO A 119 -2.95 -17.31 -6.49
CA PRO A 119 -3.90 -18.15 -5.78
C PRO A 119 -4.90 -17.30 -4.98
N PRO A 120 -6.14 -17.72 -4.80
CA PRO A 120 -7.10 -17.03 -3.95
C PRO A 120 -6.56 -16.97 -2.51
N TYR A 121 -6.67 -15.79 -1.87
CA TYR A 121 -6.20 -15.53 -0.50
C TYR A 121 -4.69 -15.69 -0.25
N SER A 122 -3.86 -15.30 -1.20
CA SER A 122 -2.41 -15.22 -0.98
C SER A 122 -1.96 -13.77 -0.83
N PRO A 123 -2.14 -13.15 0.35
CA PRO A 123 -1.64 -11.81 0.62
C PRO A 123 -0.12 -11.74 0.48
N ASP A 124 0.56 -12.85 0.77
CA ASP A 124 2.01 -13.00 0.64
C ASP A 124 2.54 -12.82 -0.79
N LEU A 125 1.67 -12.87 -1.80
CA LEU A 125 2.02 -12.63 -3.20
C LEU A 125 1.68 -11.20 -3.66
N SER A 126 1.16 -10.36 -2.79
CA SER A 126 0.94 -8.93 -3.07
C SER A 126 2.14 -8.13 -2.62
N ARG A 127 2.87 -7.58 -3.56
CA ARG A 127 4.05 -6.70 -3.30
C ARG A 127 3.68 -5.54 -2.39
N LEU A 128 2.53 -4.96 -2.64
CA LEU A 128 2.04 -3.83 -1.87
C LEU A 128 1.74 -4.22 -0.41
N GLU A 129 1.25 -5.45 -0.17
CA GLU A 129 1.03 -5.97 1.19
C GLU A 129 2.35 -6.14 1.96
N LEU A 130 3.42 -6.59 1.31
CA LEU A 130 4.74 -6.67 1.92
C LEU A 130 5.27 -5.28 2.29
N CYS A 131 5.12 -4.31 1.39
CA CYS A 131 5.44 -2.92 1.64
C CYS A 131 4.63 -2.36 2.82
N TRP A 132 3.30 -2.55 2.82
CA TRP A 132 2.43 -2.11 3.92
C TRP A 132 2.78 -2.79 5.25
N SER A 133 3.21 -4.03 5.24
CA SER A 133 3.66 -4.73 6.44
C SER A 133 4.89 -4.09 7.04
N LYS A 134 5.92 -3.81 6.22
CA LYS A 134 7.13 -3.10 6.65
C LYS A 134 6.81 -1.70 7.16
N LEU A 135 6.01 -0.94 6.41
CA LEU A 135 5.59 0.42 6.78
C LEU A 135 4.86 0.43 8.13
N LYS A 136 3.87 -0.45 8.32
CA LYS A 136 3.14 -0.55 9.59
C LYS A 136 4.05 -0.91 10.76
N GLN A 137 5.05 -1.75 10.55
CA GLN A 137 6.03 -2.11 11.58
C GLN A 137 6.88 -0.89 12.00
N LEU A 138 7.35 -0.11 11.04
CA LEU A 138 8.14 1.09 11.29
C LEU A 138 7.31 2.19 11.98
N LEU A 139 6.07 2.40 11.54
CA LEU A 139 5.13 3.35 12.17
C LEU A 139 4.80 2.99 13.62
N ARG A 140 4.67 1.68 13.94
CA ARG A 140 4.51 1.24 15.33
C ARG A 140 5.71 1.60 16.19
N THR A 141 6.89 1.64 15.60
CA THR A 141 8.12 2.03 16.30
C THR A 141 8.20 3.54 16.50
N ALA A 142 7.72 4.31 15.53
CA ALA A 142 7.71 5.78 15.58
C ALA A 142 6.75 6.35 16.64
N LYS A 143 5.72 5.56 17.08
CA LYS A 143 4.75 5.95 18.13
C LYS A 143 4.10 7.31 17.87
N ALA A 144 3.82 7.66 16.61
CA ALA A 144 3.17 8.92 16.25
C ALA A 144 1.75 8.98 16.82
N ARG A 145 1.44 10.02 17.59
CA ARG A 145 0.17 10.18 18.33
C ARG A 145 -0.72 11.29 17.78
N THR A 146 -0.20 12.13 16.89
CA THR A 146 -0.93 13.18 16.19
C THR A 146 -0.90 12.95 14.69
N CYS A 147 -1.80 13.57 13.94
CA CYS A 147 -1.82 13.46 12.48
C CYS A 147 -0.54 14.00 11.88
N GLU A 148 -0.06 15.12 12.37
CA GLU A 148 1.16 15.79 11.91
C GLU A 148 2.40 14.91 12.17
N ALA A 149 2.51 14.30 13.37
CA ALA A 149 3.59 13.41 13.71
C ALA A 149 3.54 12.12 12.84
N LEU A 150 2.35 11.65 12.49
CA LEU A 150 2.17 10.51 11.61
C LEU A 150 2.60 10.83 10.18
N ASP A 151 2.22 11.99 9.64
CA ASP A 151 2.62 12.42 8.29
C ASP A 151 4.14 12.63 8.19
N GLN A 152 4.75 13.23 9.22
CA GLN A 152 6.21 13.35 9.29
C GLN A 152 6.90 11.97 9.34
N ALA A 153 6.40 11.07 10.19
CA ALA A 153 6.93 9.71 10.27
C ALA A 153 6.73 8.93 8.97
N LEU A 154 5.60 9.08 8.31
CA LEU A 154 5.33 8.49 6.99
C LEU A 154 6.32 8.99 5.95
N THR A 155 6.50 10.30 5.84
CA THR A 155 7.44 10.92 4.90
C THR A 155 8.86 10.42 5.13
N GLN A 156 9.31 10.43 6.38
CA GLN A 156 10.63 9.93 6.73
C GLN A 156 10.80 8.44 6.39
N ILE A 157 9.87 7.60 6.79
CA ILE A 157 9.94 6.15 6.55
C ILE A 157 9.93 5.84 5.04
N ILE A 158 9.10 6.52 4.26
CA ILE A 158 9.02 6.30 2.81
C ILE A 158 10.34 6.67 2.15
N ASN A 159 10.94 7.81 2.54
CA ASN A 159 12.16 8.29 1.91
C ASN A 159 13.43 7.57 2.37
N GLU A 160 13.50 7.13 3.63
CA GLU A 160 14.74 6.62 4.23
C GLU A 160 14.74 5.10 4.43
N CYS A 161 13.56 4.49 4.61
CA CYS A 161 13.46 3.09 5.03
C CYS A 161 12.89 2.15 3.96
N ILE A 162 12.29 2.68 2.90
CA ILE A 162 11.77 1.89 1.78
C ILE A 162 12.66 2.15 0.57
N SER A 163 13.55 1.19 0.29
CA SER A 163 14.51 1.31 -0.80
C SER A 163 14.06 0.59 -2.07
N SER A 164 14.75 0.88 -3.18
CA SER A 164 14.61 0.12 -4.43
C SER A 164 14.97 -1.37 -4.25
N ASP A 165 15.94 -1.69 -3.38
CA ASP A 165 16.30 -3.08 -3.09
C ASP A 165 15.16 -3.83 -2.39
N ASP A 166 14.42 -3.17 -1.48
CA ASP A 166 13.21 -3.73 -0.89
C ASP A 166 12.16 -4.01 -1.97
N ALA A 167 11.91 -3.04 -2.86
CA ALA A 167 10.94 -3.18 -3.93
C ALA A 167 11.32 -4.34 -4.86
N LEU A 168 12.57 -4.40 -5.33
CA LEU A 168 13.08 -5.50 -6.15
C LEU A 168 12.92 -6.85 -5.44
N GLY A 169 13.26 -6.93 -4.14
CA GLY A 169 13.08 -8.12 -3.33
C GLY A 169 11.60 -8.57 -3.26
N TRP A 170 10.66 -7.62 -3.10
CA TRP A 170 9.23 -7.93 -3.08
C TRP A 170 8.70 -8.33 -4.46
N PHE A 171 9.18 -7.72 -5.54
CA PHE A 171 8.84 -8.12 -6.90
C PHE A 171 9.36 -9.51 -7.21
N ALA A 172 10.61 -9.84 -6.83
CA ALA A 172 11.19 -11.17 -6.99
C ALA A 172 10.43 -12.24 -6.18
N HIS A 173 10.09 -11.93 -4.91
CA HIS A 173 9.30 -12.81 -4.05
C HIS A 173 7.94 -13.16 -4.67
N CYS A 174 7.33 -12.21 -5.37
CA CYS A 174 6.05 -12.41 -6.07
C CYS A 174 6.20 -13.03 -7.47
N GLY A 175 7.40 -13.46 -7.86
CA GLY A 175 7.66 -14.17 -9.13
C GLY A 175 7.61 -13.29 -10.37
N LEU A 176 7.88 -12.00 -10.26
CA LEU A 176 7.86 -11.08 -11.40
C LEU A 176 9.22 -10.85 -12.06
N PHE A 177 10.28 -11.25 -11.42
CA PHE A 177 11.61 -11.33 -12.02
C PHE A 177 12.03 -12.80 -12.06
N ILE A 178 12.40 -13.24 -13.22
CA ILE A 178 13.01 -14.53 -13.50
C ILE A 178 14.49 -14.28 -13.77
#